data_7b3622973c9a97a6c45a6b281afb907e
#
_entry.id   7b3622973c9a97a6c45a6b281afb907e
#
_cell.length_a   1.000
_cell.length_b   1.000
_cell.length_c   1.000
_cell.angle_alpha   90.00
_cell.angle_beta   90.00
_cell.angle_gamma   90.00
#
_symmetry.space_group_name_H-M   'P 1'
#
loop_
_entity.id
_entity.type
_entity.pdbx_description
1 polymer ?
#
loop_
_entity_poly.entity_id
_entity_poly.type
_entity_poly.pdbx_seq_one_letter_code
_entity_poly.pdbx_strand_id
1 'polypeptide(L)'
;MTNVMKPSTRPLTAAEIAALALSMAHLGSGPQAGAARSGLRHAFEHMELDDDVIATTLATLTEPMPAEIADRARTIADAITSRLVIRLHYQDVSGRVTVRDVDPVTCMVHREYWYLVGMCRMRGAIRAFRFDRIVATEPTFVPARRHRAEGFLPFQGKRAA
;
A
#
# COMPACT_ATOMS: atom_id res chain seq x y z
N MET A 1 -37.11 -22.14 -5.70
CA MET A 1 -36.56 -21.39 -6.81
C MET A 1 -35.22 -20.78 -6.34
N THR A 2 -34.16 -21.42 -6.71
CA THR A 2 -32.81 -20.97 -6.37
C THR A 2 -32.45 -19.84 -7.32
N ASN A 3 -32.41 -18.61 -6.80
CA ASN A 3 -31.96 -17.45 -7.55
C ASN A 3 -30.44 -17.55 -7.74
N VAL A 4 -30.01 -18.13 -8.84
CA VAL A 4 -28.60 -18.12 -9.25
C VAL A 4 -28.28 -16.70 -9.65
N MET A 5 -27.67 -15.96 -8.73
CA MET A 5 -27.06 -14.66 -9.03
C MET A 5 -26.08 -14.83 -10.19
N LYS A 6 -26.45 -14.30 -11.35
CA LYS A 6 -25.54 -14.20 -12.50
C LYS A 6 -24.28 -13.48 -12.04
N PRO A 7 -23.07 -14.03 -12.21
CA PRO A 7 -21.86 -13.34 -11.84
C PRO A 7 -21.80 -12.02 -12.62
N SER A 8 -21.59 -10.92 -11.91
CA SER A 8 -21.36 -9.63 -12.52
C SER A 8 -20.10 -9.73 -13.37
N THR A 9 -20.25 -9.58 -14.67
CA THR A 9 -19.14 -9.62 -15.64
C THR A 9 -18.38 -8.31 -15.74
N ARG A 10 -18.57 -7.40 -14.78
CA ARG A 10 -17.83 -6.14 -14.75
C ARG A 10 -16.37 -6.40 -14.37
N PRO A 11 -15.39 -5.97 -15.18
CA PRO A 11 -13.99 -6.06 -14.82
C PRO A 11 -13.72 -5.26 -13.54
N LEU A 12 -12.76 -5.74 -12.73
CA LEU A 12 -12.34 -5.04 -11.52
C LEU A 12 -11.74 -3.69 -11.88
N THR A 13 -12.08 -2.67 -11.12
CA THR A 13 -11.46 -1.35 -11.22
C THR A 13 -10.05 -1.36 -10.62
N ALA A 14 -9.20 -0.43 -11.02
CA ALA A 14 -7.86 -0.28 -10.45
C ALA A 14 -7.89 -0.12 -8.91
N ALA A 15 -8.92 0.54 -8.36
CA ALA A 15 -9.12 0.69 -6.92
C ALA A 15 -9.46 -0.63 -6.23
N GLU A 16 -10.33 -1.45 -6.84
CA GLU A 16 -10.69 -2.78 -6.31
C GLU A 16 -9.47 -3.71 -6.31
N ILE A 17 -8.64 -3.61 -7.33
CA ILE A 17 -7.41 -4.37 -7.46
C ILE A 17 -6.38 -3.92 -6.42
N ALA A 18 -6.20 -2.63 -6.23
CA ALA A 18 -5.33 -2.09 -5.18
C ALA A 18 -5.78 -2.57 -3.80
N ALA A 19 -7.08 -2.57 -3.51
CA ALA A 19 -7.63 -3.07 -2.26
C ALA A 19 -7.38 -4.57 -2.06
N LEU A 20 -7.54 -5.39 -3.11
CA LEU A 20 -7.23 -6.81 -3.07
C LEU A 20 -5.74 -7.06 -2.86
N ALA A 21 -4.87 -6.32 -3.54
CA ALA A 21 -3.42 -6.46 -3.39
C ALA A 21 -2.94 -6.07 -1.99
N LEU A 22 -3.51 -5.01 -1.40
CA LEU A 22 -3.24 -4.63 0.00
C LEU A 22 -3.69 -5.71 0.97
N SER A 23 -4.86 -6.30 0.74
CA SER A 23 -5.36 -7.42 1.54
C SER A 23 -4.43 -8.64 1.45
N MET A 24 -3.85 -8.90 0.28
CA MET A 24 -2.89 -9.98 0.09
C MET A 24 -1.53 -9.72 0.74
N ALA A 25 -1.09 -8.48 0.83
CA ALA A 25 0.12 -8.13 1.56
C ALA A 25 -0.02 -8.50 3.06
N HIS A 26 -1.24 -8.42 3.58
CA HIS A 26 -1.57 -8.84 4.95
C HIS A 26 -1.60 -10.37 5.15
N LEU A 27 -1.92 -11.14 4.10
CA LEU A 27 -1.99 -12.61 4.16
C LEU A 27 -0.62 -13.32 4.13
N GLY A 28 0.46 -12.59 3.89
CA GLY A 28 1.82 -13.13 3.88
C GLY A 28 2.16 -13.97 2.64
N SER A 29 3.07 -14.93 2.80
CA SER A 29 3.66 -15.74 1.71
C SER A 29 3.06 -17.15 1.59
N GLY A 30 1.92 -17.42 2.18
CA GLY A 30 1.27 -18.73 2.12
C GLY A 30 0.76 -19.11 0.72
N PRO A 31 0.43 -20.40 0.48
CA PRO A 31 -0.03 -20.88 -0.83
C PRO A 31 -1.30 -20.17 -1.32
N GLN A 32 -2.15 -19.71 -0.42
CA GLN A 32 -3.35 -18.92 -0.75
C GLN A 32 -3.00 -17.54 -1.31
N ALA A 33 -1.96 -16.89 -0.77
CA ALA A 33 -1.48 -15.62 -1.29
C ALA A 33 -0.90 -15.77 -2.71
N GLY A 34 -0.22 -16.87 -2.99
CA GLY A 34 0.27 -17.21 -4.33
C GLY A 34 -0.85 -17.36 -5.34
N ALA A 35 -1.91 -18.11 -4.98
CA ALA A 35 -3.08 -18.29 -5.84
C ALA A 35 -3.83 -16.98 -6.10
N ALA A 36 -3.99 -16.14 -5.07
CA ALA A 36 -4.62 -14.82 -5.20
C ALA A 36 -3.82 -13.87 -6.11
N ARG A 37 -2.49 -13.84 -5.98
CA ARG A 37 -1.62 -13.07 -6.88
C ARG A 37 -1.71 -13.55 -8.32
N SER A 38 -1.72 -14.86 -8.52
CA SER A 38 -1.86 -15.47 -9.85
C SER A 38 -3.20 -15.10 -10.49
N GLY A 39 -4.29 -15.16 -9.73
CA GLY A 39 -5.61 -14.74 -10.18
C GLY A 39 -5.68 -13.26 -10.56
N LEU A 40 -5.08 -12.39 -9.76
CA LEU A 40 -4.99 -10.96 -10.08
C LEU A 40 -4.15 -10.71 -11.33
N ARG A 41 -3.00 -11.36 -11.47
CA ARG A 41 -2.16 -11.24 -12.67
C ARG A 41 -2.95 -11.65 -13.90
N HIS A 42 -3.67 -12.76 -13.84
CA HIS A 42 -4.49 -13.23 -14.95
C HIS A 42 -5.63 -12.24 -15.29
N ALA A 43 -6.23 -11.62 -14.30
CA ALA A 43 -7.24 -10.58 -14.53
C ALA A 43 -6.67 -9.35 -15.25
N PHE A 44 -5.37 -9.05 -15.04
CA PHE A 44 -4.68 -7.94 -15.71
C PHE A 44 -4.21 -8.23 -17.12
N GLU A 45 -3.86 -9.47 -17.43
CA GLU A 45 -3.39 -9.87 -18.76
C GLU A 45 -4.43 -9.58 -19.86
N HIS A 46 -5.69 -9.41 -19.48
CA HIS A 46 -6.79 -9.13 -20.40
C HIS A 46 -7.22 -7.66 -20.42
N MET A 47 -6.50 -6.78 -19.71
CA MET A 47 -6.75 -5.33 -19.75
C MET A 47 -5.78 -4.66 -20.71
N GLU A 48 -6.31 -3.94 -21.71
CA GLU A 48 -5.50 -3.02 -22.50
C GLU A 48 -5.13 -1.81 -21.63
N LEU A 49 -3.87 -1.69 -21.28
CA LEU A 49 -3.34 -0.62 -20.46
C LEU A 49 -2.48 0.28 -21.32
N ASP A 50 -3.04 1.43 -21.69
CA ASP A 50 -2.35 2.43 -22.53
C ASP A 50 -1.34 3.29 -21.76
N ASP A 51 -1.25 3.11 -20.44
CA ASP A 51 -0.43 3.93 -19.55
C ASP A 51 0.64 3.07 -18.85
N ASP A 52 1.90 3.35 -19.12
CA ASP A 52 3.06 2.70 -18.51
C ASP A 52 3.07 2.79 -16.98
N VAL A 53 2.56 3.89 -16.41
CA VAL A 53 2.50 4.07 -14.95
C VAL A 53 1.50 3.09 -14.36
N ILE A 54 0.34 2.93 -15.00
CA ILE A 54 -0.68 1.97 -14.57
C ILE A 54 -0.15 0.55 -14.69
N ALA A 55 0.43 0.19 -15.83
CA ALA A 55 0.98 -1.14 -16.07
C ALA A 55 2.06 -1.51 -15.05
N THR A 56 3.00 -0.60 -14.78
CA THR A 56 4.07 -0.82 -13.80
C THR A 56 3.50 -0.91 -12.37
N THR A 57 2.52 -0.08 -12.03
CA THR A 57 1.86 -0.12 -10.73
C THR A 57 1.15 -1.44 -10.50
N LEU A 58 0.44 -1.94 -11.51
CA LEU A 58 -0.27 -3.21 -11.44
C LEU A 58 0.69 -4.40 -11.36
N ALA A 59 1.78 -4.39 -12.10
CA ALA A 59 2.83 -5.40 -12.00
C ALA A 59 3.38 -5.45 -10.56
N THR A 60 3.70 -4.31 -9.97
CA THR A 60 4.18 -4.21 -8.59
C THR A 60 3.16 -4.75 -7.57
N LEU A 61 1.89 -4.47 -7.77
CA LEU A 61 0.81 -4.97 -6.90
C LEU A 61 0.67 -6.49 -6.93
N THR A 62 1.01 -7.13 -8.05
CA THR A 62 0.85 -8.58 -8.26
C THR A 62 2.12 -9.37 -7.99
N GLU A 63 3.28 -8.73 -7.87
CA GLU A 63 4.53 -9.38 -7.54
C GLU A 63 4.66 -9.66 -6.04
N PRO A 64 5.32 -10.78 -5.65
CA PRO A 64 5.63 -11.03 -4.24
C PRO A 64 6.55 -9.95 -3.70
N MET A 65 6.22 -9.41 -2.52
CA MET A 65 7.14 -8.52 -1.81
C MET A 65 8.37 -9.30 -1.34
N PRO A 66 9.58 -8.72 -1.40
CA PRO A 66 10.73 -9.24 -0.65
C PRO A 66 10.39 -9.43 0.83
N ALA A 67 10.93 -10.48 1.46
CA ALA A 67 10.56 -10.86 2.83
C ALA A 67 10.73 -9.72 3.84
N GLU A 68 11.81 -8.95 3.75
CA GLU A 68 12.06 -7.80 4.63
C GLU A 68 11.00 -6.70 4.48
N ILE A 69 10.56 -6.43 3.26
CA ILE A 69 9.50 -5.44 3.00
C ILE A 69 8.14 -5.97 3.47
N ALA A 70 7.88 -7.27 3.28
CA ALA A 70 6.64 -7.90 3.72
C ALA A 70 6.47 -7.85 5.24
N ASP A 71 7.53 -8.02 6.02
CA ASP A 71 7.50 -7.90 7.48
C ASP A 71 7.15 -6.47 7.93
N ARG A 72 7.77 -5.47 7.32
CA ARG A 72 7.45 -4.07 7.57
C ARG A 72 6.01 -3.74 7.17
N ALA A 73 5.56 -4.26 6.03
CA ALA A 73 4.19 -4.08 5.54
C ALA A 73 3.16 -4.63 6.53
N ARG A 74 3.42 -5.79 7.16
CA ARG A 74 2.53 -6.34 8.20
C ARG A 74 2.44 -5.44 9.42
N THR A 75 3.56 -4.99 9.95
CA THR A 75 3.57 -4.06 11.09
C THR A 75 2.84 -2.77 10.79
N ILE A 76 2.99 -2.24 9.58
CA ILE A 76 2.28 -1.05 9.12
C ILE A 76 0.78 -1.32 8.98
N ALA A 77 0.38 -2.44 8.40
CA ALA A 77 -1.02 -2.83 8.24
C ALA A 77 -1.71 -3.00 9.61
N ASP A 78 -1.02 -3.62 10.57
CA ASP A 78 -1.51 -3.78 11.94
C ASP A 78 -1.71 -2.41 12.63
N ALA A 79 -0.78 -1.48 12.44
CA ALA A 79 -0.89 -0.12 12.98
C ALA A 79 -2.08 0.65 12.37
N ILE A 80 -2.31 0.52 11.06
CA ILE A 80 -3.47 1.11 10.39
C ILE A 80 -4.77 0.52 10.94
N THR A 81 -4.87 -0.79 11.03
CA THR A 81 -6.06 -1.51 11.48
C THR A 81 -6.38 -1.21 12.95
N SER A 82 -5.35 -1.21 13.79
CA SER A 82 -5.47 -0.94 15.24
C SER A 82 -5.57 0.54 15.57
N ARG A 83 -5.38 1.42 14.58
CA ARG A 83 -5.35 2.89 14.74
C ARG A 83 -4.33 3.35 15.77
N LEU A 84 -3.13 2.83 15.65
CA LEU A 84 -2.00 3.19 16.48
C LEU A 84 -0.93 3.92 15.68
N VAL A 85 -0.23 4.81 16.35
CA VAL A 85 0.97 5.46 15.78
C VAL A 85 2.02 4.40 15.49
N ILE A 86 2.66 4.50 14.36
CA ILE A 86 3.83 3.69 14.02
C ILE A 86 5.08 4.56 14.04
N ARG A 87 6.15 4.04 14.62
CA ARG A 87 7.46 4.67 14.58
C ARG A 87 8.29 4.07 13.46
N LEU A 88 8.79 4.92 12.58
CA LEU A 88 9.62 4.54 11.45
C LEU A 88 11.04 5.02 11.66
N HIS A 89 12.01 4.14 11.41
CA HIS A 89 13.39 4.53 11.14
C HIS A 89 13.52 4.67 9.64
N TYR A 90 13.58 5.91 9.15
CA TYR A 90 13.48 6.23 7.74
C TYR A 90 14.76 6.82 7.19
N GLN A 91 15.29 6.19 6.13
CA GLN A 91 16.46 6.65 5.42
C GLN A 91 16.07 7.63 4.32
N ASP A 92 16.58 8.84 4.37
CA ASP A 92 16.37 9.84 3.33
C ASP A 92 17.24 9.60 2.10
N VAL A 93 17.08 10.46 1.08
CA VAL A 93 17.86 10.35 -0.17
C VAL A 93 19.36 10.55 0.02
N SER A 94 19.77 11.20 1.12
CA SER A 94 21.18 11.39 1.47
C SER A 94 21.77 10.22 2.28
N GLY A 95 20.97 9.19 2.57
CA GLY A 95 21.38 8.04 3.37
C GLY A 95 21.27 8.26 4.88
N ARG A 96 20.78 9.43 5.34
CA ARG A 96 20.61 9.71 6.76
C ARG A 96 19.34 9.06 7.30
N VAL A 97 19.48 8.32 8.39
CA VAL A 97 18.34 7.70 9.09
C VAL A 97 17.77 8.68 10.12
N THR A 98 16.46 8.84 10.09
CA THR A 98 15.71 9.69 11.03
C THR A 98 14.53 8.91 11.57
N VAL A 99 14.17 9.17 12.84
CA VAL A 99 13.00 8.56 13.48
C VAL A 99 11.77 9.43 13.22
N ARG A 100 10.67 8.79 12.84
CA ARG A 100 9.39 9.43 12.50
C ARG A 100 8.24 8.74 13.20
N ASP A 101 7.50 9.47 13.99
CA ASP A 101 6.20 9.03 14.49
C ASP A 101 5.13 9.45 13.49
N VAL A 102 4.35 8.48 13.02
CA VAL A 102 3.39 8.65 11.94
C VAL A 102 2.03 8.13 12.37
N ASP A 103 0.98 8.95 12.17
CA ASP A 103 -0.39 8.46 12.18
C ASP A 103 -0.66 7.81 10.82
N PRO A 104 -0.72 6.48 10.72
CA PRO A 104 -0.83 5.81 9.43
C PRO A 104 -2.25 5.97 8.87
N VAL A 105 -2.36 6.26 7.59
CA VAL A 105 -3.64 6.44 6.91
C VAL A 105 -3.92 5.27 5.97
N THR A 106 -3.01 5.00 5.06
CA THR A 106 -3.14 3.94 4.06
C THR A 106 -1.79 3.55 3.47
N CYS A 107 -1.76 2.41 2.80
CA CYS A 107 -0.67 2.04 1.93
C CYS A 107 -1.08 2.25 0.48
N MET A 108 -0.12 2.56 -0.37
CA MET A 108 -0.35 2.70 -1.81
C MET A 108 0.85 2.24 -2.61
N VAL A 109 0.59 1.92 -3.86
CA VAL A 109 1.64 1.66 -4.86
C VAL A 109 1.64 2.80 -5.86
N HIS A 110 2.83 3.27 -6.19
CA HIS A 110 3.06 4.15 -7.32
C HIS A 110 4.26 3.66 -8.10
N ARG A 111 4.05 3.30 -9.36
CA ARG A 111 5.03 2.60 -10.18
C ARG A 111 5.53 1.31 -9.49
N GLU A 112 6.81 1.18 -9.30
CA GLU A 112 7.50 0.01 -8.72
C GLU A 112 7.64 0.05 -7.20
N TYR A 113 7.11 1.09 -6.53
CA TYR A 113 7.34 1.30 -5.10
C TYR A 113 6.06 1.27 -4.28
N TRP A 114 6.17 0.64 -3.12
CA TRP A 114 5.18 0.72 -2.06
C TRP A 114 5.44 1.91 -1.15
N TYR A 115 4.38 2.54 -0.69
CA TYR A 115 4.41 3.69 0.20
C TYR A 115 3.44 3.52 1.36
N LEU A 116 3.87 3.95 2.56
CA LEU A 116 2.97 4.31 3.64
C LEU A 116 2.61 5.79 3.50
N VAL A 117 1.33 6.09 3.47
CA VAL A 117 0.81 7.46 3.55
C VAL A 117 0.30 7.71 4.95
N GLY A 118 0.76 8.77 5.59
CA GLY A 118 0.36 9.12 6.93
C GLY A 118 0.77 10.53 7.35
N MET A 119 0.22 10.98 8.47
CA MET A 119 0.58 12.24 9.09
C MET A 119 1.89 12.09 9.84
N CYS A 120 2.93 12.73 9.34
CA CYS A 120 4.22 12.80 10.04
C CYS A 120 4.12 13.81 11.18
N ARG A 121 4.17 13.35 12.42
CA ARG A 121 4.01 14.21 13.61
C ARG A 121 5.12 15.25 13.72
N MET A 122 6.35 14.91 13.33
CA MET A 122 7.46 15.84 13.35
C MET A 122 7.30 16.98 12.33
N ARG A 123 6.70 16.70 11.16
CA ARG A 123 6.54 17.70 10.10
C ARG A 123 5.16 18.37 10.12
N GLY A 124 4.20 17.82 10.87
CA GLY A 124 2.83 18.31 10.89
C GLY A 124 2.13 18.24 9.52
N ALA A 125 2.54 17.30 8.68
CA ALA A 125 2.04 17.19 7.32
C ALA A 125 1.93 15.72 6.88
N ILE A 126 1.01 15.45 5.96
CA ILE A 126 0.91 14.15 5.30
C ILE A 126 2.15 13.92 4.43
N ARG A 127 2.72 12.74 4.58
CA ARG A 127 3.89 12.29 3.84
C ARG A 127 3.68 10.89 3.31
N ALA A 128 4.36 10.60 2.20
CA ALA A 128 4.50 9.25 1.67
C ALA A 128 5.91 8.73 2.00
N PHE A 129 5.97 7.59 2.64
CA PHE A 129 7.21 6.93 3.05
C PHE A 129 7.40 5.66 2.21
N ARG A 130 8.42 5.61 1.39
CA ARG A 130 8.74 4.42 0.60
C ARG A 130 9.14 3.27 1.52
N PHE A 131 8.56 2.10 1.29
CA PHE A 131 8.83 0.91 2.13
C PHE A 131 10.29 0.47 2.09
N ASP A 132 10.94 0.56 0.94
CA ASP A 132 12.35 0.18 0.76
C ASP A 132 13.32 1.12 1.48
N ARG A 133 12.86 2.31 1.89
CA ARG A 133 13.63 3.27 2.71
C ARG A 133 13.29 3.20 4.21
N ILE A 134 12.33 2.40 4.59
CA ILE A 134 12.03 2.14 5.99
C ILE A 134 13.02 1.07 6.47
N VAL A 135 13.97 1.47 7.30
CA VAL A 135 15.02 0.57 7.84
C VAL A 135 14.44 -0.32 8.93
N ALA A 136 13.60 0.23 9.77
CA ALA A 136 12.91 -0.50 10.84
C ALA A 136 11.56 0.13 11.16
N THR A 137 10.65 -0.66 11.68
CA THR A 137 9.35 -0.24 12.20
C THR A 137 9.21 -0.66 13.65
N GLU A 138 8.69 0.24 14.48
CA GLU A 138 8.37 -0.05 15.86
C GLU A 138 6.86 0.19 16.08
N PRO A 139 6.09 -0.83 16.49
CA PRO A 139 4.72 -0.62 16.92
C PRO A 139 4.70 0.23 18.19
N THR A 140 3.68 1.06 18.36
CA THR A 140 3.46 1.84 19.57
C THR A 140 2.08 1.53 20.15
N PHE A 141 1.84 1.98 21.38
CA PHE A 141 0.52 1.95 22.01
C PHE A 141 -0.17 3.32 21.98
N VAL A 142 0.39 4.27 21.25
CA VAL A 142 -0.15 5.63 21.15
C VAL A 142 -1.27 5.64 20.12
N PRO A 143 -2.49 6.10 20.48
CA PRO A 143 -3.58 6.22 19.53
C PRO A 143 -3.23 7.17 18.38
N ALA A 144 -3.46 6.72 17.15
CA ALA A 144 -3.33 7.57 15.98
C ALA A 144 -4.53 8.50 15.84
N ARG A 145 -4.29 9.73 15.40
CA ARG A 145 -5.34 10.66 15.02
C ARG A 145 -5.96 10.21 13.70
N ARG A 146 -7.25 10.48 13.54
CA ARG A 146 -7.94 10.21 12.28
C ARG A 146 -7.61 11.31 11.27
N HIS A 147 -7.25 10.90 10.08
CA HIS A 147 -7.06 11.78 8.93
C HIS A 147 -7.91 11.24 7.77
N ARG A 148 -8.52 12.14 7.00
CA ARG A 148 -9.27 11.73 5.81
C ARG A 148 -8.30 11.43 4.69
N ALA A 149 -8.40 10.24 4.09
CA ALA A 149 -7.55 9.81 2.98
C ALA A 149 -7.79 10.61 1.69
N GLU A 150 -9.01 11.13 1.51
CA GLU A 150 -9.50 11.70 0.25
C GLU A 150 -8.81 12.99 -0.20
N GLY A 151 -8.12 13.71 0.69
CA GLY A 151 -7.35 14.92 0.36
C GLY A 151 -5.84 14.69 0.21
N PHE A 152 -5.35 13.46 0.35
CA PHE A 152 -3.96 13.21 0.69
C PHE A 152 -3.24 12.21 -0.18
N LEU A 153 -3.69 11.97 -1.40
CA LEU A 153 -2.93 11.17 -2.34
C LEU A 153 -1.73 12.01 -2.80
N PRO A 154 -0.50 11.71 -2.33
CA PRO A 154 0.67 12.59 -2.52
C PRO A 154 1.08 12.76 -3.97
N PHE A 155 0.47 12.04 -4.89
CA PHE A 155 0.74 12.08 -6.33
C PHE A 155 -0.39 12.75 -7.13
N GLN A 156 -1.51 13.12 -6.51
CA GLN A 156 -2.64 13.79 -7.20
C GLN A 156 -2.43 15.29 -7.44
N GLY A 157 -1.43 15.92 -6.86
CA GLY A 157 -1.22 17.37 -6.96
C GLY A 157 -0.04 17.80 -7.81
N LYS A 158 0.75 16.90 -8.32
CA LYS A 158 1.87 17.21 -9.21
C LYS A 158 1.51 16.93 -10.67
N ARG A 159 0.48 17.57 -11.16
CA ARG A 159 0.56 18.04 -12.52
C ARG A 159 1.57 19.18 -12.48
N ALA A 160 2.67 18.95 -13.18
CA ALA A 160 3.77 19.84 -13.37
C ALA A 160 3.35 21.32 -13.45
N ALA A 161 3.97 22.12 -12.62
CA ALA A 161 4.37 23.41 -13.11
C ALA A 161 5.37 23.20 -14.24
#